data_f4e5e8147103e623270985aba1f9ace1
#
_entry.id   f4e5e8147103e623270985aba1f9ace1
#
_cell.length_a   1.000
_cell.length_b   1.000
_cell.length_c   1.000
_cell.angle_alpha   90.00
_cell.angle_beta   90.00
_cell.angle_gamma   90.00
#
_symmetry.space_group_name_H-M   'P 1'
#
loop_
_entity.id
_entity.type
_entity.pdbx_description
1 polymer ?
#
loop_
_entity_poly.entity_id
_entity_poly.type
_entity_poly.pdbx_seq_one_letter_code
_entity_poly.pdbx_strand_id
1 'polypeptide(L)'
;MANVTVYNMEGNEVGTMELNDAVFGVEVNEHLVHLAVVRQLANKRQGTQKAKTRSEVSGGGRKPWRQKGTGHARQGSIRAAQWTGGGIIFAPTPRDYEVKMNKKERRAALKSALTSNVQDNKVVVVDSLALADAKTKEMQKVLTNLKAEKALIVTAQEDKNVILSARNIENVQTVAANGINVYDVMSHGTVVVTKDAVASIEEVYA
;
A
#
# COMPACT_ATOMS: atom_id res chain seq x y z
N MET A 1 -18.97 9.60 -21.00
CA MET A 1 -17.90 10.44 -20.42
C MET A 1 -18.37 10.96 -19.08
N ALA A 2 -17.62 10.71 -18.02
CA ALA A 2 -17.94 11.22 -16.69
C ALA A 2 -17.44 12.66 -16.59
N ASN A 3 -18.32 13.59 -16.25
CA ASN A 3 -17.95 14.99 -15.99
C ASN A 3 -17.74 15.16 -14.49
N VAL A 4 -16.56 15.69 -14.12
CA VAL A 4 -16.21 15.96 -12.72
C VAL A 4 -15.99 17.46 -12.54
N THR A 5 -16.49 17.99 -11.42
CA THR A 5 -16.30 19.39 -11.06
C THR A 5 -14.85 19.63 -10.62
N VAL A 6 -14.24 20.70 -11.13
CA VAL A 6 -12.89 21.15 -10.75
C VAL A 6 -13.01 22.22 -9.68
N TYR A 7 -12.27 22.02 -8.58
CA TYR A 7 -12.24 22.94 -7.44
C TYR A 7 -10.91 23.69 -7.35
N ASN A 8 -10.91 24.83 -6.69
CA ASN A 8 -9.69 25.49 -6.24
C ASN A 8 -9.30 25.05 -4.81
N MET A 9 -8.17 25.50 -4.28
CA MET A 9 -7.71 25.21 -2.93
C MET A 9 -8.66 25.73 -1.82
N GLU A 10 -9.56 26.65 -2.15
CA GLU A 10 -10.58 27.20 -1.24
C GLU A 10 -11.88 26.39 -1.22
N GLY A 11 -11.99 25.38 -2.11
CA GLY A 11 -13.20 24.57 -2.25
C GLY A 11 -14.28 25.18 -3.15
N ASN A 12 -13.96 26.27 -3.87
CA ASN A 12 -14.88 26.86 -4.83
C ASN A 12 -14.78 26.13 -6.18
N GLU A 13 -15.92 26.00 -6.87
CA GLU A 13 -15.98 25.43 -8.21
C GLU A 13 -15.39 26.40 -9.23
N VAL A 14 -14.44 25.92 -10.02
CA VAL A 14 -13.76 26.68 -11.09
C VAL A 14 -14.30 26.30 -12.47
N GLY A 15 -14.71 25.05 -12.64
CA GLY A 15 -15.19 24.53 -13.91
C GLY A 15 -15.52 23.05 -13.87
N THR A 16 -15.71 22.47 -15.03
CA THR A 16 -15.94 21.02 -15.20
C THR A 16 -14.86 20.46 -16.12
N MET A 17 -14.44 19.22 -15.87
CA MET A 17 -13.50 18.47 -16.69
C MET A 17 -14.14 17.16 -17.14
N GLU A 18 -13.97 16.82 -18.40
CA GLU A 18 -14.37 15.53 -18.96
C GLU A 18 -13.26 14.51 -18.73
N LEU A 19 -13.60 13.37 -18.13
CA LEU A 19 -12.68 12.26 -17.93
C LEU A 19 -12.77 11.27 -19.10
N ASN A 20 -11.62 10.69 -19.46
CA ASN A 20 -11.54 9.71 -20.54
C ASN A 20 -12.17 8.37 -20.11
N ASP A 21 -13.19 7.92 -20.85
CA ASP A 21 -13.90 6.66 -20.59
C ASP A 21 -12.98 5.43 -20.67
N ALA A 22 -11.89 5.50 -21.45
CA ALA A 22 -10.92 4.39 -21.54
C ALA A 22 -10.17 4.13 -20.22
N VAL A 23 -10.17 5.10 -19.27
CA VAL A 23 -9.51 5.00 -17.98
C VAL A 23 -10.51 5.04 -16.82
N PHE A 24 -11.49 5.94 -16.87
CA PHE A 24 -12.42 6.24 -15.77
C PHE A 24 -13.86 5.74 -16.01
N GLY A 25 -14.12 5.14 -17.18
CA GLY A 25 -15.44 4.63 -17.58
C GLY A 25 -15.46 3.12 -17.88
N VAL A 26 -14.50 2.36 -17.39
CA VAL A 26 -14.36 0.92 -17.67
C VAL A 26 -15.30 0.10 -16.78
N GLU A 27 -15.72 -1.08 -17.24
CA GLU A 27 -16.44 -2.04 -16.42
C GLU A 27 -15.61 -2.43 -15.17
N VAL A 28 -16.22 -2.29 -13.98
CA VAL A 28 -15.54 -2.54 -12.71
C VAL A 28 -15.41 -4.04 -12.46
N ASN A 29 -14.19 -4.53 -12.36
CA ASN A 29 -13.87 -5.91 -12.01
C ASN A 29 -13.36 -6.00 -10.56
N GLU A 30 -14.26 -6.24 -9.62
CA GLU A 30 -13.97 -6.33 -8.19
C GLU A 30 -12.93 -7.42 -7.86
N HIS A 31 -12.98 -8.55 -8.57
CA HIS A 31 -12.04 -9.64 -8.36
C HIS A 31 -10.59 -9.23 -8.67
N LEU A 32 -10.37 -8.52 -9.77
CA LEU A 32 -9.03 -8.01 -10.13
C LEU A 32 -8.54 -6.94 -9.15
N VAL A 33 -9.43 -6.06 -8.68
CA VAL A 33 -9.11 -5.07 -7.65
C VAL A 33 -8.69 -5.77 -6.35
N HIS A 34 -9.45 -6.77 -5.89
CA HIS A 34 -9.11 -7.56 -4.71
C HIS A 34 -7.75 -8.27 -4.86
N LEU A 35 -7.50 -8.94 -6.01
CA LEU A 35 -6.23 -9.60 -6.27
C LEU A 35 -5.05 -8.62 -6.25
N ALA A 36 -5.21 -7.41 -6.80
CA ALA A 36 -4.18 -6.39 -6.80
C ALA A 36 -3.84 -5.92 -5.37
N VAL A 37 -4.87 -5.73 -4.52
CA VAL A 37 -4.69 -5.38 -3.10
C VAL A 37 -3.98 -6.50 -2.34
N VAL A 38 -4.43 -7.75 -2.46
CA VAL A 38 -3.81 -8.92 -1.80
C VAL A 38 -2.35 -9.07 -2.24
N ARG A 39 -2.09 -8.93 -3.54
CA ARG A 39 -0.74 -8.94 -4.09
C ARG A 39 0.15 -7.87 -3.45
N GLN A 40 -0.32 -6.63 -3.38
CA GLN A 40 0.47 -5.51 -2.85
C GLN A 40 0.78 -5.71 -1.36
N LEU A 41 -0.19 -6.16 -0.58
CA LEU A 41 -0.01 -6.48 0.85
C LEU A 41 0.96 -7.66 1.05
N ALA A 42 0.86 -8.71 0.22
CA ALA A 42 1.76 -9.84 0.27
C ALA A 42 3.20 -9.43 -0.08
N ASN A 43 3.40 -8.66 -1.16
CA ASN A 43 4.71 -8.20 -1.61
C ASN A 43 5.37 -7.20 -0.63
N LYS A 44 4.59 -6.57 0.26
CA LYS A 44 5.09 -5.68 1.30
C LYS A 44 5.74 -6.44 2.46
N ARG A 45 5.46 -7.76 2.58
CA ARG A 45 6.01 -8.61 3.65
C ARG A 45 7.45 -8.98 3.33
N GLN A 46 8.35 -8.72 4.27
CA GLN A 46 9.78 -9.02 4.11
C GLN A 46 10.12 -10.52 4.22
N GLY A 47 9.37 -11.27 5.02
CA GLY A 47 9.52 -12.72 5.12
C GLY A 47 10.78 -13.23 5.81
N THR A 48 11.46 -12.42 6.61
CA THR A 48 12.76 -12.73 7.25
C THR A 48 12.65 -13.42 8.60
N GLN A 49 11.44 -13.86 8.99
CA GLN A 49 11.23 -14.57 10.24
C GLN A 49 12.02 -15.89 10.26
N LYS A 50 12.78 -16.11 11.34
CA LYS A 50 13.54 -17.34 11.54
C LYS A 50 13.64 -17.71 13.01
N ALA A 51 13.49 -19.00 13.32
CA ALA A 51 13.85 -19.58 14.60
C ALA A 51 14.88 -20.69 14.39
N LYS A 52 15.76 -20.89 15.36
CA LYS A 52 16.85 -21.88 15.25
C LYS A 52 16.32 -23.29 15.43
N THR A 53 16.64 -24.18 14.51
CA THR A 53 16.46 -25.62 14.63
C THR A 53 17.49 -26.23 15.59
N ARG A 54 17.30 -27.49 16.02
CA ARG A 54 18.22 -28.15 16.94
C ARG A 54 19.68 -28.21 16.44
N SER A 55 19.89 -28.20 15.14
CA SER A 55 21.22 -28.19 14.53
C SER A 55 21.89 -26.81 14.54
N GLU A 56 21.10 -25.75 14.56
CA GLU A 56 21.57 -24.36 14.51
C GLU A 56 21.80 -23.75 15.91
N VAL A 57 21.19 -24.34 16.93
CA VAL A 57 21.40 -23.87 18.31
C VAL A 57 22.82 -24.20 18.75
N SER A 58 23.55 -23.26 19.38
CA SER A 58 24.92 -23.43 19.86
C SER A 58 25.05 -24.36 21.08
N GLY A 59 26.06 -25.30 21.26
CA GLY A 59 26.35 -26.27 22.36
C GLY A 59 25.84 -27.70 22.05
N GLY A 60 25.71 -28.61 23.00
CA GLY A 60 25.06 -29.94 22.93
C GLY A 60 25.73 -31.04 22.10
N GLY A 61 26.99 -30.92 21.74
CA GLY A 61 27.74 -31.94 21.00
C GLY A 61 27.96 -33.24 21.82
N ARG A 62 27.94 -33.15 23.15
CA ARG A 62 28.11 -34.32 24.04
C ARG A 62 26.74 -34.89 24.43
N LYS A 63 26.64 -36.23 24.43
CA LYS A 63 25.48 -36.95 24.98
C LYS A 63 25.38 -36.66 26.48
N PRO A 64 24.22 -36.27 27.03
CA PRO A 64 24.07 -35.89 28.45
C PRO A 64 24.43 -37.01 29.41
N TRP A 65 24.05 -38.26 29.13
CA TRP A 65 24.36 -39.46 29.90
C TRP A 65 24.37 -40.71 29.02
N ARG A 66 24.91 -41.81 29.60
CA ARG A 66 24.97 -43.10 28.89
C ARG A 66 23.58 -43.66 28.61
N GLN A 67 23.49 -44.54 27.61
CA GLN A 67 22.22 -45.06 27.05
C GLN A 67 21.39 -45.86 28.03
N LYS A 68 22.03 -46.57 28.99
CA LYS A 68 21.40 -47.45 29.99
C LYS A 68 22.07 -47.29 31.35
N GLY A 69 21.40 -47.70 32.43
CA GLY A 69 21.97 -47.78 33.80
C GLY A 69 22.04 -46.41 34.51
N THR A 70 21.24 -45.41 34.14
CA THR A 70 21.18 -44.10 34.81
C THR A 70 19.84 -43.82 35.51
N GLY A 71 18.82 -44.66 35.30
CA GLY A 71 17.45 -44.39 35.78
C GLY A 71 16.73 -43.21 35.04
N HIS A 72 17.44 -42.50 34.17
CA HIS A 72 16.86 -41.35 33.42
C HIS A 72 16.35 -41.78 32.05
N ALA A 73 15.41 -40.98 31.50
CA ALA A 73 14.97 -41.14 30.12
C ALA A 73 16.14 -40.96 29.14
N ARG A 74 16.13 -41.71 28.04
CA ARG A 74 17.20 -41.69 27.05
C ARG A 74 17.27 -40.32 26.34
N GLN A 75 18.41 -39.66 26.35
CA GLN A 75 18.63 -38.35 25.69
C GLN A 75 19.89 -38.37 24.82
N GLY A 76 19.79 -37.81 23.62
CA GLY A 76 20.91 -37.70 22.68
C GLY A 76 21.61 -36.35 22.73
N SER A 77 20.89 -35.27 23.03
CA SER A 77 21.41 -33.91 23.06
C SER A 77 20.56 -33.03 23.97
N ILE A 78 21.18 -32.10 24.67
CA ILE A 78 20.51 -31.05 25.45
C ILE A 78 19.82 -29.98 24.57
N ARG A 79 19.99 -30.04 23.25
CA ARG A 79 19.39 -29.14 22.29
C ARG A 79 18.14 -29.69 21.63
N ALA A 80 17.73 -30.87 21.96
CA ALA A 80 16.47 -31.40 21.50
C ALA A 80 15.32 -30.49 21.95
N ALA A 81 14.24 -30.47 21.17
CA ALA A 81 13.14 -29.50 21.36
C ALA A 81 12.43 -29.61 22.74
N GLN A 82 12.52 -30.75 23.41
CA GLN A 82 11.98 -30.95 24.76
C GLN A 82 12.83 -30.31 25.88
N TRP A 83 14.02 -29.81 25.56
CA TRP A 83 14.89 -29.16 26.51
C TRP A 83 14.72 -27.66 26.53
N THR A 84 14.77 -27.05 27.70
CA THR A 84 14.80 -25.58 27.80
C THR A 84 16.04 -25.02 27.07
N GLY A 85 15.86 -24.09 26.16
CA GLY A 85 16.94 -23.58 25.31
C GLY A 85 17.30 -24.47 24.13
N GLY A 86 16.55 -25.56 23.89
CA GLY A 86 16.68 -26.41 22.70
C GLY A 86 16.10 -25.76 21.45
N GLY A 87 16.32 -26.40 20.29
CA GLY A 87 15.81 -25.92 19.02
C GLY A 87 14.31 -26.16 18.82
N ILE A 88 13.70 -25.43 17.90
CA ILE A 88 12.31 -25.58 17.53
C ILE A 88 12.21 -26.57 16.35
N ILE A 89 11.28 -27.56 16.42
CA ILE A 89 11.16 -28.59 15.38
C ILE A 89 10.60 -27.99 14.09
N PHE A 90 9.42 -27.37 14.17
CA PHE A 90 8.78 -26.67 13.05
C PHE A 90 9.03 -25.17 13.15
N ALA A 91 10.31 -24.82 13.13
CA ALA A 91 10.73 -23.44 13.20
C ALA A 91 10.27 -22.65 11.95
N PRO A 92 9.82 -21.42 12.10
CA PRO A 92 9.61 -20.56 10.93
C PRO A 92 10.96 -20.35 10.23
N THR A 93 10.95 -20.47 8.92
CA THR A 93 12.09 -20.19 8.04
C THR A 93 11.79 -18.99 7.18
N PRO A 94 12.81 -18.24 6.74
CA PRO A 94 12.62 -17.17 5.77
C PRO A 94 11.93 -17.70 4.53
N ARG A 95 10.90 -16.98 4.06
CA ARG A 95 10.18 -17.34 2.84
C ARG A 95 9.81 -16.10 2.05
N ASP A 96 9.71 -16.26 0.77
CA ASP A 96 9.20 -15.24 -0.14
C ASP A 96 7.66 -15.26 -0.13
N TYR A 97 7.08 -14.07 -0.05
CA TYR A 97 5.64 -13.82 -0.14
C TYR A 97 5.25 -13.15 -1.44
N GLU A 98 6.18 -13.04 -2.41
CA GLU A 98 5.90 -12.39 -3.68
C GLU A 98 4.77 -13.10 -4.44
N VAL A 99 3.74 -12.34 -4.77
CA VAL A 99 2.66 -12.75 -5.66
C VAL A 99 2.81 -12.02 -6.99
N LYS A 100 2.95 -12.76 -8.08
CA LYS A 100 3.05 -12.21 -9.44
C LYS A 100 1.66 -11.93 -10.00
N MET A 101 1.54 -10.88 -10.81
CA MET A 101 0.32 -10.49 -11.53
C MET A 101 0.72 -9.90 -12.88
N ASN A 102 0.01 -10.26 -13.95
CA ASN A 102 0.30 -9.81 -15.30
C ASN A 102 0.14 -8.28 -15.45
N LYS A 103 0.91 -7.65 -16.35
CA LYS A 103 0.84 -6.20 -16.59
C LYS A 103 -0.56 -5.74 -17.00
N LYS A 104 -1.24 -6.51 -17.87
CA LYS A 104 -2.60 -6.20 -18.34
C LYS A 104 -3.61 -6.26 -17.19
N GLU A 105 -3.54 -7.27 -16.32
CA GLU A 105 -4.40 -7.41 -15.15
C GLU A 105 -4.22 -6.26 -14.16
N ARG A 106 -2.97 -5.84 -13.90
CA ARG A 106 -2.68 -4.69 -13.03
C ARG A 106 -3.27 -3.38 -13.56
N ARG A 107 -3.14 -3.16 -14.89
CA ARG A 107 -3.73 -1.97 -15.54
C ARG A 107 -5.28 -2.01 -15.45
N ALA A 108 -5.87 -3.16 -15.75
CA ALA A 108 -7.33 -3.32 -15.64
C ALA A 108 -7.82 -3.13 -14.20
N ALA A 109 -7.11 -3.66 -13.19
CA ALA A 109 -7.43 -3.45 -11.79
C ALA A 109 -7.39 -1.97 -11.38
N LEU A 110 -6.36 -1.21 -11.84
CA LEU A 110 -6.26 0.21 -11.55
C LEU A 110 -7.38 1.03 -12.21
N LYS A 111 -7.66 0.76 -13.50
CA LYS A 111 -8.78 1.39 -14.19
C LYS A 111 -10.11 1.11 -13.49
N SER A 112 -10.36 -0.14 -13.10
CA SER A 112 -11.55 -0.53 -12.34
C SER A 112 -11.65 0.20 -10.99
N ALA A 113 -10.54 0.35 -10.26
CA ALA A 113 -10.52 1.08 -8.98
C ALA A 113 -10.80 2.58 -9.16
N LEU A 114 -10.21 3.21 -10.18
CA LEU A 114 -10.46 4.61 -10.50
C LEU A 114 -11.90 4.84 -10.94
N THR A 115 -12.45 3.97 -11.79
CA THR A 115 -13.85 4.02 -12.23
C THR A 115 -14.81 3.89 -11.06
N SER A 116 -14.58 2.94 -10.14
CA SER A 116 -15.39 2.77 -8.94
C SER A 116 -15.42 4.04 -8.08
N ASN A 117 -14.25 4.67 -7.87
CA ASN A 117 -14.17 5.91 -7.10
C ASN A 117 -14.85 7.10 -7.79
N VAL A 118 -14.87 7.16 -9.13
CA VAL A 118 -15.64 8.17 -9.88
C VAL A 118 -17.14 7.94 -9.72
N GLN A 119 -17.59 6.69 -9.83
CA GLN A 119 -19.01 6.33 -9.64
C GLN A 119 -19.50 6.64 -8.22
N ASP A 120 -18.65 6.45 -7.23
CA ASP A 120 -18.91 6.76 -5.81
C ASP A 120 -18.77 8.24 -5.45
N ASN A 121 -18.43 9.12 -6.41
CA ASN A 121 -18.14 10.54 -6.20
C ASN A 121 -17.02 10.79 -5.17
N LYS A 122 -16.02 9.91 -5.12
CA LYS A 122 -14.85 10.00 -4.24
C LYS A 122 -13.64 10.68 -4.89
N VAL A 123 -13.75 11.03 -6.17
CA VAL A 123 -12.71 11.75 -6.90
C VAL A 123 -12.99 13.24 -6.90
N VAL A 124 -12.05 14.02 -6.37
CA VAL A 124 -12.08 15.49 -6.33
C VAL A 124 -10.95 16.00 -7.21
N VAL A 125 -11.28 16.72 -8.28
CA VAL A 125 -10.27 17.31 -9.14
C VAL A 125 -9.98 18.74 -8.69
N VAL A 126 -8.69 19.08 -8.54
CA VAL A 126 -8.23 20.42 -8.15
C VAL A 126 -7.43 21.03 -9.30
N ASP A 127 -7.66 22.30 -9.58
CA ASP A 127 -6.97 23.01 -10.65
C ASP A 127 -5.44 22.99 -10.42
N SER A 128 -4.99 23.45 -9.24
CA SER A 128 -3.58 23.41 -8.86
C SER A 128 -3.42 23.29 -7.34
N LEU A 129 -2.34 22.64 -6.90
CA LEU A 129 -1.92 22.52 -5.50
C LEU A 129 -0.54 23.17 -5.35
N ALA A 130 -0.49 24.50 -5.38
CA ALA A 130 0.74 25.26 -5.23
C ALA A 130 0.84 25.83 -3.81
N LEU A 131 1.69 25.25 -2.96
CA LEU A 131 1.98 25.76 -1.62
C LEU A 131 3.30 26.54 -1.67
N ALA A 132 3.27 27.81 -1.25
CA ALA A 132 4.45 28.66 -1.19
C ALA A 132 5.49 28.12 -0.18
N ASP A 133 5.00 27.68 0.98
CA ASP A 133 5.79 27.11 2.08
C ASP A 133 5.32 25.71 2.43
N ALA A 134 6.23 24.88 2.96
CA ALA A 134 5.90 23.56 3.49
C ALA A 134 5.26 23.66 4.89
N LYS A 135 3.96 23.96 4.95
CA LYS A 135 3.20 24.13 6.21
C LYS A 135 2.00 23.19 6.27
N THR A 136 1.96 22.33 7.30
CA THR A 136 0.84 21.39 7.54
C THR A 136 -0.49 22.10 7.75
N LYS A 137 -0.49 23.28 8.39
CA LYS A 137 -1.70 24.08 8.66
C LYS A 137 -2.39 24.53 7.37
N GLU A 138 -1.63 24.85 6.33
CA GLU A 138 -2.18 25.27 5.04
C GLU A 138 -2.80 24.07 4.30
N MET A 139 -2.09 22.95 4.26
CA MET A 139 -2.63 21.73 3.67
C MET A 139 -3.89 21.25 4.40
N GLN A 140 -3.92 21.32 5.74
CA GLN A 140 -5.10 20.94 6.50
C GLN A 140 -6.32 21.82 6.20
N LYS A 141 -6.12 23.13 5.96
CA LYS A 141 -7.20 24.03 5.53
C LYS A 141 -7.74 23.62 4.16
N VAL A 142 -6.84 23.33 3.20
CA VAL A 142 -7.24 22.88 1.86
C VAL A 142 -8.08 21.60 1.94
N LEU A 143 -7.63 20.60 2.70
CA LEU A 143 -8.35 19.34 2.86
C LEU A 143 -9.71 19.52 3.55
N THR A 144 -9.80 20.43 4.53
CA THR A 144 -11.07 20.76 5.19
C THR A 144 -12.03 21.45 4.21
N ASN A 145 -11.54 22.39 3.37
CA ASN A 145 -12.34 23.07 2.36
C ASN A 145 -12.88 22.08 1.31
N LEU A 146 -12.07 21.10 0.93
CA LEU A 146 -12.44 20.03 -0.02
C LEU A 146 -13.23 18.88 0.64
N LYS A 147 -13.47 18.92 1.95
CA LYS A 147 -14.14 17.87 2.76
C LYS A 147 -13.47 16.49 2.61
N ALA A 148 -12.14 16.47 2.46
CA ALA A 148 -11.34 15.28 2.21
C ALA A 148 -10.52 14.89 3.46
N GLU A 149 -11.16 14.26 4.46
CA GLU A 149 -10.50 13.87 5.73
C GLU A 149 -9.49 12.73 5.55
N LYS A 150 -9.80 11.74 4.69
CA LYS A 150 -8.93 10.59 4.37
C LYS A 150 -8.55 10.67 2.91
N ALA A 151 -7.53 11.46 2.60
CA ALA A 151 -7.23 11.84 1.23
C ALA A 151 -5.98 11.17 0.68
N LEU A 152 -6.09 10.63 -0.53
CA LEU A 152 -4.95 10.37 -1.40
C LEU A 152 -4.76 11.58 -2.32
N ILE A 153 -3.68 12.31 -2.14
CA ILE A 153 -3.34 13.46 -2.99
C ILE A 153 -2.46 12.98 -4.14
N VAL A 154 -2.92 13.16 -5.37
CA VAL A 154 -2.20 12.76 -6.59
C VAL A 154 -1.78 14.01 -7.36
N THR A 155 -0.48 14.18 -7.52
CA THR A 155 0.15 15.28 -8.28
C THR A 155 0.79 14.74 -9.55
N ALA A 156 0.93 15.55 -10.59
CA ALA A 156 1.59 15.13 -11.84
C ALA A 156 3.06 14.76 -11.60
N GLN A 157 3.76 15.56 -10.81
CA GLN A 157 5.15 15.34 -10.41
C GLN A 157 5.27 15.49 -8.89
N GLU A 158 6.38 15.01 -8.33
CA GLU A 158 6.67 15.17 -6.91
C GLU A 158 6.93 16.64 -6.55
N ASP A 159 6.05 17.24 -5.78
CA ASP A 159 6.23 18.56 -5.18
C ASP A 159 6.65 18.41 -3.70
N LYS A 160 7.86 18.86 -3.39
CA LYS A 160 8.42 18.78 -2.04
C LYS A 160 7.58 19.53 -1.01
N ASN A 161 7.01 20.70 -1.37
CA ASN A 161 6.20 21.49 -0.45
C ASN A 161 4.90 20.76 -0.11
N VAL A 162 4.24 20.15 -1.09
CA VAL A 162 3.02 19.36 -0.91
C VAL A 162 3.31 18.13 -0.05
N ILE A 163 4.38 17.38 -0.38
CA ILE A 163 4.76 16.16 0.37
C ILE A 163 5.06 16.48 1.84
N LEU A 164 5.90 17.51 2.10
CA LEU A 164 6.28 17.89 3.45
C LEU A 164 5.09 18.42 4.27
N SER A 165 4.15 19.12 3.62
CA SER A 165 2.94 19.65 4.26
C SER A 165 1.93 18.57 4.61
N ALA A 166 1.82 17.51 3.80
CA ALA A 166 0.82 16.45 3.96
C ALA A 166 1.28 15.30 4.85
N ARG A 167 2.59 14.92 4.84
CA ARG A 167 3.11 13.69 5.44
C ARG A 167 2.84 13.52 6.94
N ASN A 168 2.61 14.60 7.69
CA ASN A 168 2.32 14.54 9.13
C ASN A 168 0.82 14.52 9.44
N ILE A 169 -0.04 14.63 8.43
CA ILE A 169 -1.50 14.58 8.63
C ILE A 169 -1.92 13.12 8.62
N GLU A 170 -2.68 12.71 9.64
CA GLU A 170 -3.19 11.35 9.74
C GLU A 170 -4.12 11.01 8.57
N ASN A 171 -4.01 9.80 8.04
CA ASN A 171 -4.81 9.28 6.92
C ASN A 171 -4.71 10.08 5.60
N VAL A 172 -3.65 10.86 5.43
CA VAL A 172 -3.36 11.58 4.20
C VAL A 172 -2.05 11.06 3.61
N GLN A 173 -2.08 10.74 2.31
CA GLN A 173 -0.91 10.28 1.58
C GLN A 173 -0.77 11.08 0.28
N THR A 174 0.46 11.36 -0.12
CA THR A 174 0.77 12.02 -1.40
C THR A 174 1.48 11.04 -2.32
N VAL A 175 1.08 11.00 -3.57
CA VAL A 175 1.66 10.13 -4.59
C VAL A 175 1.74 10.89 -5.92
N ALA A 176 2.82 10.70 -6.67
CA ALA A 176 2.89 11.18 -8.05
C ALA A 176 2.04 10.30 -8.98
N ALA A 177 1.55 10.85 -10.09
CA ALA A 177 0.71 10.13 -11.06
C ALA A 177 1.34 8.81 -11.54
N ASN A 178 2.67 8.76 -11.70
CA ASN A 178 3.40 7.55 -12.08
C ASN A 178 3.46 6.48 -10.98
N GLY A 179 3.26 6.86 -9.72
CA GLY A 179 3.30 5.97 -8.55
C GLY A 179 1.95 5.48 -8.06
N ILE A 180 0.86 5.89 -8.72
CA ILE A 180 -0.50 5.52 -8.32
C ILE A 180 -0.68 4.01 -8.34
N ASN A 181 -1.31 3.46 -7.31
CA ASN A 181 -1.56 2.03 -7.17
C ASN A 181 -2.96 1.75 -6.61
N VAL A 182 -3.45 0.52 -6.85
CA VAL A 182 -4.81 0.10 -6.46
C VAL A 182 -5.03 0.17 -4.95
N TYR A 183 -4.03 -0.22 -4.16
CA TYR A 183 -4.15 -0.24 -2.70
C TYR A 183 -4.36 1.17 -2.14
N ASP A 184 -3.56 2.14 -2.57
CA ASP A 184 -3.67 3.52 -2.09
C ASP A 184 -5.01 4.15 -2.52
N VAL A 185 -5.44 3.90 -3.76
CA VAL A 185 -6.74 4.38 -4.29
C VAL A 185 -7.91 3.82 -3.50
N MET A 186 -7.86 2.54 -3.08
CA MET A 186 -8.95 1.89 -2.34
C MET A 186 -8.89 2.10 -0.82
N SER A 187 -7.70 2.41 -0.27
CA SER A 187 -7.53 2.59 1.18
C SER A 187 -7.96 3.98 1.67
N HIS A 188 -8.01 4.96 0.78
CA HIS A 188 -8.41 6.33 1.10
C HIS A 188 -9.87 6.58 0.75
N GLY A 189 -10.53 7.41 1.56
CA GLY A 189 -11.95 7.75 1.36
C GLY A 189 -12.18 8.72 0.20
N THR A 190 -11.20 9.56 -0.11
CA THR A 190 -11.28 10.56 -1.19
C THR A 190 -9.95 10.60 -1.94
N VAL A 191 -10.01 10.66 -3.27
CA VAL A 191 -8.84 10.83 -4.13
C VAL A 191 -8.84 12.26 -4.65
N VAL A 192 -7.90 13.07 -4.19
CA VAL A 192 -7.71 14.46 -4.62
C VAL A 192 -6.66 14.47 -5.72
N VAL A 193 -7.04 14.82 -6.94
CA VAL A 193 -6.18 14.74 -8.12
C VAL A 193 -6.01 16.14 -8.72
N THR A 194 -4.79 16.55 -9.02
CA THR A 194 -4.58 17.79 -9.78
C THR A 194 -4.96 17.59 -11.25
N LYS A 195 -5.41 18.64 -11.92
CA LYS A 195 -5.78 18.61 -13.36
C LYS A 195 -4.65 18.02 -14.22
N ASP A 196 -3.41 18.42 -13.96
CA ASP A 196 -2.23 17.93 -14.69
C ASP A 196 -1.96 16.45 -14.39
N ALA A 197 -2.29 15.98 -13.18
CA ALA A 197 -2.14 14.56 -12.84
C ALA A 197 -3.20 13.69 -13.52
N VAL A 198 -4.43 14.19 -13.73
CA VAL A 198 -5.44 13.50 -14.55
C VAL A 198 -4.93 13.30 -15.96
N ALA A 199 -4.41 14.35 -16.60
CA ALA A 199 -3.85 14.26 -17.96
C ALA A 199 -2.69 13.25 -18.03
N SER A 200 -1.79 13.25 -17.03
CA SER A 200 -0.69 12.28 -16.96
C SER A 200 -1.17 10.84 -16.77
N ILE A 201 -2.22 10.61 -15.97
CA ILE A 201 -2.82 9.28 -15.79
C ILE A 201 -3.47 8.81 -17.10
N GLU A 202 -4.18 9.68 -17.79
CA GLU A 202 -4.81 9.35 -19.06
C GLU A 202 -3.76 9.00 -20.13
N GLU A 203 -2.66 9.74 -20.22
CA GLU A 203 -1.58 9.46 -21.18
C GLU A 203 -0.95 8.07 -20.94
N VAL A 204 -0.75 7.68 -19.68
CA VAL A 204 -0.11 6.40 -19.34
C VAL A 204 -1.05 5.20 -19.48
N TYR A 205 -2.35 5.39 -19.23
CA TYR A 205 -3.31 4.28 -19.12
C TYR A 205 -4.38 4.26 -20.20
N ALA A 206 -4.54 5.26 -21.06
CA ALA A 206 -5.51 5.26 -22.15
C ALA A 206 -5.30 4.20 -23.25
#